data_9a6d531ac713e98e1d7c792e9fadd519
#
_entry.id   9a6d531ac713e98e1d7c792e9fadd519
#
_cell.length_a   1.000
_cell.length_b   1.000
_cell.length_c   1.000
_cell.angle_alpha   90.00
_cell.angle_beta   90.00
_cell.angle_gamma   90.00
#
_symmetry.space_group_name_H-M   'P 1'
#
loop_
_entity.id
_entity.type
_entity.pdbx_description
1 polymer ?
#
loop_
_entity_poly.entity_id
_entity_poly.type
_entity_poly.pdbx_seq_one_letter_code
_entity_poly.pdbx_strand_id
1 'polypeptide(L)'
;MSTLFPSKAFIITALSPNLSHDTLKEKKMSPDKIDRRKFLKLLGYSSLLLTLPTTEGCQDELPNTTSYVSLVKNSDESYAISKAIDLIEGFDFLSPGDSVLLKLALNSPNLFPSTTSPFVVSELTRILKDRGAGEVFVGDKSPTWQDTMNCLEETGISQAASDAGAQIVVFEDDDMVQVKPEGAIHWPLGFSMPDLFNQVDHIITLPTLRTHGSAGFTMGMKIFVGAIPQSDRSLMHGSLSFPECIAEIPLCTDKIRLSLLDARQGFNSGGPDSGNLISPGIVIASKDLVAADAAGLALLKTIGTTPGLMITSVWNHQTIKRGVESLSPSLSSETLTLLSEGIDNIDEIKAQLS
;
A
#
# COMPACT_ATOMS: atom_id res chain seq x y z
N MET A 1 -37.24 40.83 25.16
CA MET A 1 -38.01 39.76 25.82
C MET A 1 -37.11 38.57 25.93
N SER A 2 -36.63 38.36 27.14
CA SER A 2 -35.71 37.32 27.56
C SER A 2 -36.49 36.06 27.91
N THR A 3 -36.00 34.88 27.51
CA THR A 3 -36.34 33.62 28.18
C THR A 3 -35.07 32.77 28.38
N LEU A 4 -34.75 32.61 29.67
CA LEU A 4 -33.70 31.81 30.25
C LEU A 4 -33.98 30.29 30.09
N PHE A 5 -32.91 29.51 29.85
CA PHE A 5 -32.89 28.05 30.07
C PHE A 5 -32.36 27.75 31.46
N PRO A 6 -32.94 26.78 32.20
CA PRO A 6 -32.40 26.33 33.48
C PRO A 6 -31.44 25.15 33.31
N SER A 7 -30.30 25.24 33.97
CA SER A 7 -29.32 24.20 34.22
C SER A 7 -29.89 23.06 35.08
N LYS A 8 -29.68 21.80 34.71
CA LYS A 8 -29.85 20.64 35.61
C LYS A 8 -28.49 20.13 36.08
N ALA A 9 -28.23 20.33 37.35
CA ALA A 9 -27.15 19.68 38.08
C ALA A 9 -27.55 18.22 38.35
N PHE A 10 -26.64 17.26 38.08
CA PHE A 10 -26.77 15.88 38.54
C PHE A 10 -25.93 15.69 39.82
N ILE A 11 -26.59 15.25 40.86
CA ILE A 11 -26.06 14.96 42.18
C ILE A 11 -25.38 13.58 42.13
N ILE A 12 -24.12 13.55 42.56
CA ILE A 12 -23.38 12.30 42.82
C ILE A 12 -23.74 11.84 44.23
N THR A 13 -24.37 10.67 44.33
CA THR A 13 -24.54 9.99 45.62
C THR A 13 -23.45 8.93 45.77
N ALA A 14 -22.58 9.14 46.74
CA ALA A 14 -21.60 8.18 47.20
C ALA A 14 -22.29 7.07 48.05
N LEU A 15 -21.97 5.83 47.75
CA LEU A 15 -22.19 4.70 48.67
C LEU A 15 -20.91 3.88 48.73
N SER A 16 -20.25 3.91 49.86
CA SER A 16 -19.28 2.93 50.36
C SER A 16 -19.85 2.30 51.66
N PRO A 17 -19.18 1.34 52.29
CA PRO A 17 -18.45 0.16 51.87
C PRO A 17 -18.94 -1.10 52.62
N ASN A 18 -18.53 -2.28 52.20
CA ASN A 18 -18.17 -3.42 53.08
C ASN A 18 -18.12 -4.72 52.25
N LEU A 19 -16.94 -5.31 52.16
CA LEU A 19 -16.80 -6.78 52.19
C LEU A 19 -15.32 -7.15 52.31
N SER A 20 -15.05 -7.71 53.48
CA SER A 20 -14.06 -8.67 53.98
C SER A 20 -12.79 -9.00 53.19
N HIS A 21 -11.69 -8.80 53.91
CA HIS A 21 -10.39 -9.42 53.70
C HIS A 21 -10.49 -10.95 53.53
N ASP A 22 -9.94 -11.44 52.44
CA ASP A 22 -9.39 -12.78 52.38
C ASP A 22 -8.01 -12.76 51.73
N THR A 23 -7.09 -13.32 52.44
CA THR A 23 -5.65 -13.34 52.31
C THR A 23 -5.17 -14.04 51.08
N LEU A 24 -4.56 -13.29 50.11
CA LEU A 24 -3.65 -13.87 49.14
C LEU A 24 -2.21 -13.64 49.58
N LYS A 25 -1.56 -14.72 50.00
CA LYS A 25 -0.14 -14.80 50.33
C LYS A 25 0.71 -14.45 49.09
N GLU A 26 1.36 -13.31 49.12
CA GLU A 26 2.46 -12.99 48.23
C GLU A 26 3.63 -13.94 48.48
N LYS A 27 3.92 -14.78 47.50
CA LYS A 27 5.13 -15.59 47.44
C LYS A 27 6.27 -14.72 46.92
N LYS A 28 7.03 -14.11 47.82
CA LYS A 28 8.30 -13.43 47.51
C LYS A 28 9.27 -14.45 46.91
N MET A 29 9.52 -14.35 45.59
CA MET A 29 10.68 -15.00 44.99
C MET A 29 11.93 -14.20 45.37
N SER A 30 12.86 -14.86 46.09
CA SER A 30 14.19 -14.34 46.38
C SER A 30 15.02 -14.33 45.08
N PRO A 31 15.87 -13.31 44.84
CA PRO A 31 16.80 -13.34 43.73
C PRO A 31 17.92 -14.35 44.02
N ASP A 32 17.94 -15.45 43.28
CA ASP A 32 19.03 -16.39 43.29
C ASP A 32 20.34 -15.67 42.93
N LYS A 33 21.25 -15.62 43.88
CA LYS A 33 22.62 -15.13 43.69
C LYS A 33 23.29 -16.05 42.71
N ILE A 34 23.57 -15.55 41.48
CA ILE A 34 24.40 -16.22 40.50
C ILE A 34 25.77 -16.44 41.13
N ASP A 35 26.13 -17.71 41.34
CA ASP A 35 27.43 -18.09 41.90
C ASP A 35 28.53 -17.69 40.93
N ARG A 36 29.34 -16.70 41.32
CA ARG A 36 30.49 -16.18 40.56
C ARG A 36 31.46 -17.30 40.09
N ARG A 37 31.53 -18.41 40.83
CA ARG A 37 32.39 -19.55 40.42
C ARG A 37 31.80 -20.33 39.27
N LYS A 38 30.48 -20.38 39.11
CA LYS A 38 29.85 -20.99 37.92
C LYS A 38 30.01 -20.11 36.69
N PHE A 39 29.93 -18.79 36.87
CA PHE A 39 30.15 -17.85 35.77
C PHE A 39 31.60 -17.85 35.24
N LEU A 40 32.59 -17.95 36.13
CA LEU A 40 34.00 -18.03 35.75
C LEU A 40 34.39 -19.38 35.12
N LYS A 41 33.68 -20.46 35.42
CA LYS A 41 33.89 -21.77 34.74
C LYS A 41 33.32 -21.78 33.33
N LEU A 42 32.31 -20.97 33.03
CA LEU A 42 31.77 -20.80 31.66
C LEU A 42 32.72 -19.99 30.78
N LEU A 43 33.53 -19.07 31.36
CA LEU A 43 34.51 -18.27 30.63
C LEU A 43 35.85 -18.98 30.38
N GLY A 44 36.10 -20.09 31.07
CA GLY A 44 37.37 -20.83 31.02
C GLY A 44 37.52 -21.86 29.90
N TYR A 45 36.50 -22.06 29.03
CA TYR A 45 36.54 -23.02 27.93
C TYR A 45 36.66 -22.37 26.54
N SER A 46 37.06 -21.12 26.42
CA SER A 46 37.18 -20.43 25.14
C SER A 46 38.61 -20.13 24.72
N SER A 47 39.52 -21.09 24.84
CA SER A 47 40.82 -20.98 24.18
C SER A 47 41.19 -22.30 23.47
N LEU A 48 40.23 -22.78 22.63
CA LEU A 48 40.56 -23.66 21.54
C LEU A 48 40.52 -22.84 20.26
N LEU A 49 41.69 -22.50 19.74
CA LEU A 49 41.88 -21.92 18.40
C LEU A 49 41.37 -22.98 17.38
N LEU A 50 40.08 -22.98 17.13
CA LEU A 50 39.51 -23.54 15.93
C LEU A 50 39.77 -22.51 14.83
N THR A 51 40.77 -22.81 13.97
CA THR A 51 40.79 -22.22 12.62
C THR A 51 39.54 -22.70 11.93
N LEU A 52 38.47 -21.89 12.03
CA LEU A 52 37.31 -22.02 11.15
C LEU A 52 37.82 -21.75 9.74
N PRO A 53 37.54 -22.63 8.75
CA PRO A 53 37.71 -22.22 7.37
C PRO A 53 36.89 -20.94 7.19
N THR A 54 37.52 -19.93 6.60
CA THR A 54 36.79 -18.79 6.08
C THR A 54 35.77 -19.36 5.10
N THR A 55 34.54 -19.55 5.54
CA THR A 55 33.44 -19.68 4.63
C THR A 55 33.39 -18.33 3.93
N GLU A 56 33.91 -18.28 2.72
CA GLU A 56 33.47 -17.28 1.76
C GLU A 56 31.97 -17.21 1.94
N GLY A 57 31.47 -16.03 2.36
CA GLY A 57 30.05 -15.85 2.60
C GLY A 57 29.33 -16.24 1.31
N CYS A 58 28.57 -17.33 1.35
CA CYS A 58 27.45 -17.48 0.46
C CYS A 58 26.60 -16.24 0.72
N GLN A 59 26.76 -15.24 -0.12
CA GLN A 59 25.64 -14.36 -0.42
C GLN A 59 24.64 -15.34 -1.01
N ASP A 60 23.60 -15.64 -0.24
CA ASP A 60 22.40 -16.26 -0.81
C ASP A 60 21.96 -15.30 -1.91
N GLU A 61 22.33 -15.63 -3.17
CA GLU A 61 21.82 -14.92 -4.33
C GLU A 61 20.30 -15.11 -4.24
N LEU A 62 19.58 -14.01 -4.00
CA LEU A 62 18.13 -13.98 -4.07
C LEU A 62 17.74 -14.62 -5.41
N PRO A 63 16.77 -15.53 -5.44
CA PRO A 63 16.38 -16.16 -6.69
C PRO A 63 16.09 -15.08 -7.70
N ASN A 64 16.71 -15.14 -8.86
CA ASN A 64 16.57 -14.17 -9.95
C ASN A 64 15.15 -14.30 -10.55
N THR A 65 14.14 -13.85 -9.78
CA THR A 65 12.74 -13.87 -10.20
C THR A 65 12.47 -12.63 -11.04
N THR A 66 12.13 -12.84 -12.31
CA THR A 66 11.76 -11.77 -13.22
C THR A 66 10.42 -11.16 -12.80
N SER A 67 10.38 -9.83 -12.58
CA SER A 67 9.13 -9.10 -12.41
C SER A 67 8.61 -8.61 -13.76
N TYR A 68 7.41 -9.05 -14.13
CA TYR A 68 6.76 -8.65 -15.37
C TYR A 68 5.84 -7.45 -15.15
N VAL A 69 5.94 -6.48 -16.05
CA VAL A 69 5.03 -5.34 -16.14
C VAL A 69 4.48 -5.28 -17.57
N SER A 70 3.18 -5.27 -17.70
CA SER A 70 2.52 -5.06 -18.98
C SER A 70 2.11 -3.60 -19.15
N LEU A 71 2.23 -3.10 -20.38
CA LEU A 71 1.74 -1.80 -20.82
C LEU A 71 0.88 -2.02 -22.06
N VAL A 72 -0.40 -1.69 -21.99
CA VAL A 72 -1.33 -1.90 -23.12
C VAL A 72 -2.04 -0.60 -23.46
N LYS A 73 -2.04 -0.27 -24.74
CA LYS A 73 -2.79 0.85 -25.31
C LYS A 73 -3.75 0.32 -26.37
N ASN A 74 -5.04 0.57 -26.15
CA ASN A 74 -6.08 0.22 -27.12
C ASN A 74 -7.23 1.23 -27.01
N SER A 75 -7.96 1.48 -28.11
CA SER A 75 -9.16 2.30 -28.09
C SER A 75 -10.34 1.62 -27.40
N ASP A 76 -10.36 0.29 -27.36
CA ASP A 76 -11.24 -0.49 -26.50
C ASP A 76 -10.60 -0.61 -25.12
N GLU A 77 -11.16 0.14 -24.17
CA GLU A 77 -10.62 0.23 -22.80
C GLU A 77 -10.79 -1.08 -22.02
N SER A 78 -11.91 -1.84 -22.25
CA SER A 78 -12.12 -3.16 -21.64
C SER A 78 -11.07 -4.16 -22.13
N TYR A 79 -10.81 -4.15 -23.44
CA TYR A 79 -9.73 -4.95 -24.01
C TYR A 79 -8.37 -4.59 -23.40
N ALA A 80 -8.07 -3.28 -23.28
CA ALA A 80 -6.79 -2.84 -22.73
C ALA A 80 -6.57 -3.33 -21.29
N ILE A 81 -7.61 -3.29 -20.44
CA ILE A 81 -7.56 -3.80 -19.06
C ILE A 81 -7.33 -5.30 -19.05
N SER A 82 -8.19 -6.06 -19.74
CA SER A 82 -8.09 -7.53 -19.78
C SER A 82 -6.74 -7.98 -20.33
N LYS A 83 -6.29 -7.37 -21.43
CA LYS A 83 -5.04 -7.71 -22.07
C LYS A 83 -3.81 -7.39 -21.21
N ALA A 84 -3.81 -6.25 -20.50
CA ALA A 84 -2.74 -5.91 -19.58
C ALA A 84 -2.57 -6.95 -18.47
N ILE A 85 -3.68 -7.44 -17.94
CA ILE A 85 -3.67 -8.48 -16.91
C ILE A 85 -3.27 -9.83 -17.50
N ASP A 86 -3.79 -10.21 -18.66
CA ASP A 86 -3.51 -11.50 -19.28
C ASP A 86 -2.04 -11.65 -19.69
N LEU A 87 -1.37 -10.58 -20.15
CA LEU A 87 0.04 -10.59 -20.52
C LEU A 87 0.99 -11.00 -19.37
N ILE A 88 0.56 -10.78 -18.12
CA ILE A 88 1.35 -11.12 -16.92
C ILE A 88 0.78 -12.30 -16.16
N GLU A 89 -0.21 -13.01 -16.72
CA GLU A 89 -0.95 -14.06 -16.02
C GLU A 89 -1.48 -13.59 -14.65
N GLY A 90 -2.04 -12.35 -14.66
CA GLY A 90 -2.29 -11.57 -13.45
C GLY A 90 -3.36 -12.13 -12.51
N PHE A 91 -4.10 -13.18 -12.90
CA PHE A 91 -5.12 -13.84 -12.07
C PHE A 91 -4.78 -15.29 -11.70
N ASP A 92 -3.53 -15.71 -11.81
CA ASP A 92 -3.07 -17.05 -11.44
C ASP A 92 -3.26 -17.36 -9.94
N PHE A 93 -3.40 -16.33 -9.13
CA PHE A 93 -3.65 -16.43 -7.69
C PHE A 93 -5.11 -16.72 -7.32
N LEU A 94 -6.06 -16.43 -8.23
CA LEU A 94 -7.49 -16.43 -7.91
C LEU A 94 -8.08 -17.83 -7.97
N SER A 95 -8.71 -18.26 -6.87
CA SER A 95 -9.49 -19.49 -6.78
C SER A 95 -11.00 -19.20 -6.68
N PRO A 96 -11.87 -20.11 -7.15
CA PRO A 96 -13.31 -19.92 -7.01
C PRO A 96 -13.75 -19.75 -5.55
N GLY A 97 -14.48 -18.67 -5.29
CA GLY A 97 -14.98 -18.32 -3.95
C GLY A 97 -14.07 -17.35 -3.18
N ASP A 98 -12.85 -17.07 -3.65
CA ASP A 98 -11.95 -16.11 -2.99
C ASP A 98 -12.55 -14.71 -2.90
N SER A 99 -12.30 -14.05 -1.79
CA SER A 99 -12.66 -12.65 -1.54
C SER A 99 -11.55 -11.70 -1.99
N VAL A 100 -11.93 -10.62 -2.69
CA VAL A 100 -10.98 -9.66 -3.27
C VAL A 100 -11.31 -8.24 -2.86
N LEU A 101 -10.33 -7.51 -2.33
CA LEU A 101 -10.44 -6.07 -2.09
C LEU A 101 -9.81 -5.29 -3.26
N LEU A 102 -10.58 -4.43 -3.90
CA LEU A 102 -10.12 -3.39 -4.81
C LEU A 102 -9.78 -2.14 -4.00
N LYS A 103 -8.46 -1.90 -3.77
CA LYS A 103 -7.97 -0.73 -3.05
C LYS A 103 -7.86 0.45 -3.99
N LEU A 104 -8.65 1.48 -3.71
CA LEU A 104 -8.77 2.67 -4.55
C LEU A 104 -7.66 3.71 -4.28
N ALA A 105 -7.59 4.70 -5.17
CA ALA A 105 -7.01 6.02 -4.95
C ALA A 105 -8.16 7.02 -4.84
N LEU A 106 -8.58 7.38 -3.60
CA LEU A 106 -9.75 8.22 -3.34
C LEU A 106 -9.43 9.29 -2.29
N ASN A 107 -8.91 10.42 -2.69
CA ASN A 107 -8.52 11.50 -1.80
C ASN A 107 -9.42 12.73 -1.88
N SER A 108 -10.36 12.77 -2.81
CA SER A 108 -11.28 13.88 -3.04
C SER A 108 -12.49 13.44 -3.86
N PRO A 109 -13.54 14.26 -4.01
CA PRO A 109 -14.66 13.99 -4.91
C PRO A 109 -14.34 14.30 -6.39
N ASN A 110 -13.09 14.66 -6.72
CA ASN A 110 -12.70 14.96 -8.08
C ASN A 110 -12.70 13.70 -8.95
N LEU A 111 -13.15 13.84 -10.19
CA LEU A 111 -13.23 12.73 -11.13
C LEU A 111 -11.83 12.22 -11.55
N PHE A 112 -11.81 11.04 -12.16
CA PHE A 112 -10.63 10.49 -12.83
C PHE A 112 -9.97 11.56 -13.73
N PRO A 113 -8.65 11.72 -13.71
CA PRO A 113 -7.63 10.89 -13.07
C PRO A 113 -7.25 11.30 -11.63
N SER A 114 -7.95 12.25 -11.00
CA SER A 114 -7.70 12.63 -9.60
C SER A 114 -7.98 11.49 -8.63
N THR A 115 -8.90 10.62 -8.99
CA THR A 115 -9.27 9.40 -8.25
C THR A 115 -9.33 8.21 -9.20
N THR A 116 -9.49 7.01 -8.66
CA THR A 116 -9.69 5.79 -9.45
C THR A 116 -10.91 5.95 -10.37
N SER A 117 -10.81 5.45 -11.60
CA SER A 117 -11.90 5.47 -12.58
C SER A 117 -13.05 4.53 -12.18
N PRO A 118 -14.32 5.00 -12.15
CA PRO A 118 -15.47 4.13 -11.97
C PRO A 118 -15.55 3.01 -13.02
N PHE A 119 -15.15 3.31 -14.25
CA PHE A 119 -15.08 2.32 -15.32
C PHE A 119 -14.13 1.16 -14.98
N VAL A 120 -12.93 1.45 -14.49
CA VAL A 120 -11.95 0.41 -14.10
C VAL A 120 -12.50 -0.42 -12.93
N VAL A 121 -13.16 0.22 -11.96
CA VAL A 121 -13.78 -0.48 -10.83
C VAL A 121 -14.85 -1.45 -11.32
N SER A 122 -15.78 -1.01 -12.16
CA SER A 122 -16.87 -1.86 -12.67
C SER A 122 -16.35 -2.99 -13.55
N GLU A 123 -15.41 -2.68 -14.45
CA GLU A 123 -14.85 -3.66 -15.38
C GLU A 123 -14.07 -4.75 -14.65
N LEU A 124 -13.18 -4.35 -13.73
CA LEU A 124 -12.41 -5.34 -12.96
C LEU A 124 -13.28 -6.16 -12.02
N THR A 125 -14.32 -5.56 -11.44
CA THR A 125 -15.30 -6.31 -10.63
C THR A 125 -15.98 -7.39 -11.47
N ARG A 126 -16.44 -7.08 -12.69
CA ARG A 126 -17.06 -8.08 -13.60
C ARG A 126 -16.07 -9.18 -13.97
N ILE A 127 -14.84 -8.82 -14.36
CA ILE A 127 -13.81 -9.81 -14.69
C ILE A 127 -13.55 -10.77 -13.53
N LEU A 128 -13.45 -10.25 -12.30
CA LEU A 128 -13.23 -11.07 -11.09
C LEU A 128 -14.44 -12.00 -10.84
N LYS A 129 -15.68 -11.49 -10.94
CA LYS A 129 -16.88 -12.30 -10.78
C LYS A 129 -16.99 -13.39 -11.85
N ASP A 130 -16.71 -13.07 -13.10
CA ASP A 130 -16.73 -14.03 -14.22
C ASP A 130 -15.67 -15.12 -14.06
N ARG A 131 -14.55 -14.82 -13.37
CA ARG A 131 -13.50 -15.77 -13.01
C ARG A 131 -13.76 -16.54 -11.71
N GLY A 132 -14.90 -16.30 -11.05
CA GLY A 132 -15.36 -17.07 -9.90
C GLY A 132 -15.02 -16.48 -8.54
N ALA A 133 -14.58 -15.22 -8.46
CA ALA A 133 -14.43 -14.55 -7.17
C ALA A 133 -15.74 -14.57 -6.38
N GLY A 134 -15.67 -14.85 -5.08
CA GLY A 134 -16.79 -14.85 -4.16
C GLY A 134 -17.25 -13.43 -3.86
N GLU A 135 -16.69 -12.80 -2.87
CA GLU A 135 -16.99 -11.41 -2.53
C GLU A 135 -15.94 -10.47 -3.15
N VAL A 136 -16.40 -9.36 -3.70
CA VAL A 136 -15.53 -8.26 -4.16
C VAL A 136 -15.87 -7.03 -3.37
N PHE A 137 -14.89 -6.51 -2.65
CA PHE A 137 -14.96 -5.28 -1.90
C PHE A 137 -14.28 -4.15 -2.66
N VAL A 138 -14.81 -2.94 -2.56
CA VAL A 138 -14.21 -1.73 -3.13
C VAL A 138 -14.06 -0.72 -2.01
N GLY A 139 -12.84 -0.33 -1.67
CA GLY A 139 -12.64 0.43 -0.44
C GLY A 139 -11.46 1.40 -0.44
N ASP A 140 -11.63 2.45 0.39
CA ASP A 140 -10.61 3.45 0.71
C ASP A 140 -10.99 4.23 1.99
N LYS A 141 -10.10 5.15 2.39
CA LYS A 141 -10.32 6.21 3.37
C LYS A 141 -9.75 7.52 2.85
N SER A 142 -10.61 8.48 2.59
CA SER A 142 -10.23 9.85 2.22
C SER A 142 -9.55 10.57 3.40
N PRO A 143 -8.85 11.71 3.18
CA PRO A 143 -8.37 12.55 4.27
C PRO A 143 -9.54 13.06 5.13
N THR A 144 -9.30 13.37 6.41
CA THR A 144 -10.35 13.74 7.39
C THR A 144 -11.14 15.01 7.06
N TRP A 145 -10.65 15.85 6.16
CA TRP A 145 -11.41 17.02 5.67
C TRP A 145 -12.36 16.67 4.52
N GLN A 146 -12.42 15.42 4.12
CA GLN A 146 -13.35 14.85 3.15
C GLN A 146 -14.20 13.78 3.81
N ASP A 147 -15.46 13.69 3.43
CA ASP A 147 -16.29 12.52 3.70
C ASP A 147 -16.03 11.47 2.64
N THR A 148 -15.58 10.29 3.04
CA THR A 148 -15.19 9.22 2.12
C THR A 148 -16.37 8.71 1.31
N MET A 149 -17.55 8.55 1.96
CA MET A 149 -18.74 8.08 1.26
C MET A 149 -19.23 9.09 0.23
N ASN A 150 -19.22 10.37 0.57
CA ASN A 150 -19.52 11.45 -0.39
C ASN A 150 -18.53 11.44 -1.57
N CYS A 151 -17.23 11.21 -1.33
CA CYS A 151 -16.25 11.08 -2.42
C CYS A 151 -16.57 9.90 -3.34
N LEU A 152 -16.97 8.74 -2.78
CA LEU A 152 -17.38 7.55 -3.56
C LEU A 152 -18.63 7.81 -4.41
N GLU A 153 -19.58 8.57 -3.88
CA GLU A 153 -20.82 8.93 -4.58
C GLU A 153 -20.56 9.96 -5.69
N GLU A 154 -19.91 11.08 -5.39
CA GLU A 154 -19.63 12.16 -6.34
C GLU A 154 -18.74 11.73 -7.51
N THR A 155 -17.81 10.79 -7.27
CA THR A 155 -16.99 10.21 -8.34
C THR A 155 -17.72 9.17 -9.19
N GLY A 156 -18.87 8.70 -8.75
CA GLY A 156 -19.65 7.61 -9.39
C GLY A 156 -19.07 6.21 -9.12
N ILE A 157 -18.05 6.08 -8.28
CA ILE A 157 -17.43 4.80 -7.93
C ILE A 157 -18.43 3.91 -7.18
N SER A 158 -19.19 4.47 -6.25
CA SER A 158 -20.20 3.74 -5.47
C SER A 158 -21.23 3.06 -6.38
N GLN A 159 -21.80 3.80 -7.34
CA GLN A 159 -22.76 3.27 -8.29
C GLN A 159 -22.14 2.20 -9.20
N ALA A 160 -20.94 2.48 -9.76
CA ALA A 160 -20.25 1.56 -10.67
C ALA A 160 -19.88 0.23 -10.00
N ALA A 161 -19.44 0.27 -8.74
CA ALA A 161 -19.14 -0.92 -7.95
C ALA A 161 -20.38 -1.73 -7.65
N SER A 162 -21.46 -1.10 -7.18
CA SER A 162 -22.73 -1.75 -6.86
C SER A 162 -23.37 -2.41 -8.07
N ASP A 163 -23.40 -1.72 -9.22
CA ASP A 163 -23.95 -2.25 -10.48
C ASP A 163 -23.16 -3.46 -11.01
N ALA A 164 -21.87 -3.52 -10.69
CA ALA A 164 -21.01 -4.66 -11.03
C ALA A 164 -21.07 -5.80 -9.98
N GLY A 165 -21.74 -5.61 -8.85
CA GLY A 165 -21.91 -6.61 -7.79
C GLY A 165 -20.81 -6.62 -6.74
N ALA A 166 -20.08 -5.52 -6.56
CA ALA A 166 -19.14 -5.33 -5.47
C ALA A 166 -19.79 -4.63 -4.26
N GLN A 167 -19.18 -4.80 -3.08
CA GLN A 167 -19.57 -4.14 -1.83
C GLN A 167 -18.66 -2.95 -1.57
N ILE A 168 -19.25 -1.80 -1.22
CA ILE A 168 -18.49 -0.60 -0.82
C ILE A 168 -18.09 -0.74 0.64
N VAL A 169 -16.82 -0.40 0.94
CA VAL A 169 -16.28 -0.37 2.30
C VAL A 169 -15.51 0.93 2.52
N VAL A 170 -15.92 1.70 3.51
CA VAL A 170 -15.14 2.83 4.04
C VAL A 170 -14.30 2.30 5.19
N PHE A 171 -12.99 2.58 5.19
CA PHE A 171 -12.10 2.17 6.28
C PHE A 171 -12.26 3.11 7.47
N GLU A 172 -13.12 2.76 8.41
CA GLU A 172 -13.34 3.54 9.62
C GLU A 172 -12.22 3.33 10.64
N ASP A 173 -12.00 4.32 11.51
CA ASP A 173 -10.91 4.26 12.50
C ASP A 173 -11.15 3.16 13.56
N ASP A 174 -12.41 2.84 13.88
CA ASP A 174 -12.78 1.82 14.85
C ASP A 174 -12.55 0.38 14.35
N ASP A 175 -12.43 0.20 13.02
CA ASP A 175 -12.17 -1.09 12.36
C ASP A 175 -10.69 -1.30 12.05
N MET A 176 -9.80 -0.50 12.63
CA MET A 176 -8.37 -0.59 12.39
C MET A 176 -7.64 -1.40 13.46
N VAL A 177 -6.65 -2.15 13.03
CA VAL A 177 -5.76 -2.94 13.89
C VAL A 177 -4.32 -2.41 13.82
N GLN A 178 -3.68 -2.36 15.00
CA GLN A 178 -2.28 -1.96 15.10
C GLN A 178 -1.37 -3.07 14.56
N VAL A 179 -0.46 -2.72 13.66
CA VAL A 179 0.54 -3.64 13.11
C VAL A 179 1.94 -3.04 13.23
N LYS A 180 2.92 -3.94 13.30
CA LYS A 180 4.35 -3.57 13.23
C LYS A 180 5.04 -4.53 12.28
N PRO A 181 4.94 -4.30 10.97
CA PRO A 181 5.53 -5.20 9.98
C PRO A 181 7.05 -5.29 10.13
N GLU A 182 7.58 -6.49 9.94
CA GLU A 182 9.03 -6.66 9.79
C GLU A 182 9.50 -5.89 8.55
N GLY A 183 10.62 -5.19 8.65
CA GLY A 183 11.12 -4.34 7.56
C GLY A 183 10.56 -2.92 7.53
N ALA A 184 9.48 -2.60 8.26
CA ALA A 184 8.95 -1.23 8.38
C ALA A 184 9.79 -0.41 9.39
N ILE A 185 11.06 -0.17 9.07
CA ILE A 185 12.03 0.44 9.99
C ILE A 185 11.78 1.94 10.25
N HIS A 186 11.09 2.62 9.33
CA HIS A 186 10.71 4.03 9.50
C HIS A 186 9.37 4.20 10.25
N TRP A 187 8.76 3.09 10.66
CA TRP A 187 7.60 3.01 11.54
C TRP A 187 7.95 2.30 12.86
N PRO A 188 8.80 2.89 13.72
CA PRO A 188 9.36 2.19 14.89
C PRO A 188 8.31 1.71 15.89
N LEU A 189 7.16 2.37 15.96
CA LEU A 189 6.01 1.98 16.77
C LEU A 189 4.94 1.20 16.01
N GLY A 190 5.14 0.96 14.70
CA GLY A 190 4.11 0.44 13.81
C GLY A 190 3.10 1.51 13.42
N PHE A 191 2.02 1.08 12.79
CA PHE A 191 0.89 1.92 12.36
C PHE A 191 -0.39 1.08 12.35
N SER A 192 -1.54 1.72 12.16
CA SER A 192 -2.82 1.01 12.09
C SER A 192 -3.25 0.79 10.63
N MET A 193 -3.92 -0.32 10.36
CA MET A 193 -4.50 -0.66 9.05
C MET A 193 -5.92 -1.22 9.21
N PRO A 194 -6.78 -1.22 8.16
CA PRO A 194 -8.09 -1.85 8.23
C PRO A 194 -7.98 -3.35 8.51
N ASP A 195 -8.76 -3.86 9.47
CA ASP A 195 -8.80 -5.30 9.75
C ASP A 195 -9.30 -6.12 8.54
N LEU A 196 -10.04 -5.48 7.63
CA LEU A 196 -10.46 -6.08 6.36
C LEU A 196 -9.27 -6.68 5.56
N PHE A 197 -8.05 -6.10 5.68
CA PHE A 197 -6.87 -6.64 5.01
C PHE A 197 -6.49 -8.04 5.53
N ASN A 198 -6.83 -8.36 6.79
CA ASN A 198 -6.67 -9.70 7.34
C ASN A 198 -7.79 -10.65 6.89
N GLN A 199 -8.98 -10.13 6.56
CA GLN A 199 -10.18 -10.92 6.29
C GLN A 199 -10.29 -11.35 4.84
N VAL A 200 -9.88 -10.49 3.87
CA VAL A 200 -9.92 -10.84 2.44
C VAL A 200 -8.80 -11.80 2.06
N ASP A 201 -8.96 -12.55 0.99
CA ASP A 201 -7.93 -13.46 0.45
C ASP A 201 -6.90 -12.69 -0.39
N HIS A 202 -7.35 -11.69 -1.16
CA HIS A 202 -6.49 -10.95 -2.08
C HIS A 202 -6.80 -9.46 -2.09
N ILE A 203 -5.78 -8.65 -2.40
CA ILE A 203 -5.87 -7.20 -2.59
C ILE A 203 -5.34 -6.86 -3.98
N ILE A 204 -6.14 -6.10 -4.74
CA ILE A 204 -5.75 -5.51 -6.01
C ILE A 204 -5.73 -3.99 -5.85
N THR A 205 -4.65 -3.34 -6.24
CA THR A 205 -4.54 -1.88 -6.15
C THR A 205 -4.93 -1.23 -7.47
N LEU A 206 -5.69 -0.13 -7.40
CA LEU A 206 -6.19 0.64 -8.55
C LEU A 206 -5.69 2.08 -8.53
N PRO A 207 -4.36 2.30 -8.63
CA PRO A 207 -3.79 3.64 -8.70
C PRO A 207 -4.04 4.31 -10.05
N THR A 208 -3.82 5.64 -10.09
CA THR A 208 -3.79 6.45 -11.30
C THR A 208 -2.43 7.10 -11.50
N LEU A 209 -2.08 7.46 -12.73
CA LEU A 209 -0.79 8.03 -13.10
C LEU A 209 -0.72 9.51 -12.70
N ARG A 210 -0.09 9.84 -11.55
CA ARG A 210 -0.08 11.21 -11.06
C ARG A 210 1.23 11.60 -10.39
N THR A 211 1.62 12.87 -10.58
CA THR A 211 2.60 13.54 -9.73
C THR A 211 2.00 13.87 -8.36
N HIS A 212 2.86 14.24 -7.42
CA HIS A 212 2.48 14.67 -6.07
C HIS A 212 3.50 15.68 -5.54
N GLY A 213 3.02 16.79 -4.99
CA GLY A 213 3.88 17.89 -4.55
C GLY A 213 4.99 17.47 -3.58
N SER A 214 4.66 16.70 -2.53
CA SER A 214 5.62 16.32 -1.48
C SER A 214 6.31 14.98 -1.75
N ALA A 215 5.64 14.02 -2.43
CA ALA A 215 6.16 12.66 -2.66
C ALA A 215 6.77 12.49 -4.06
N GLY A 216 6.76 13.53 -4.90
CA GLY A 216 7.12 13.44 -6.30
C GLY A 216 6.01 12.81 -7.15
N PHE A 217 5.59 11.60 -6.85
CA PHE A 217 4.47 10.91 -7.49
C PHE A 217 3.55 10.22 -6.48
N THR A 218 2.36 9.79 -6.94
CA THR A 218 1.41 9.01 -6.15
C THR A 218 0.80 7.94 -7.04
N MET A 219 1.16 6.67 -6.77
CA MET A 219 0.70 5.50 -7.50
C MET A 219 0.46 4.33 -6.51
N GLY A 220 0.80 3.11 -6.86
CA GLY A 220 0.47 1.89 -6.14
C GLY A 220 0.90 1.86 -4.68
N MET A 221 2.17 2.18 -4.38
CA MET A 221 2.62 2.19 -2.98
C MET A 221 1.92 3.28 -2.17
N LYS A 222 1.77 4.48 -2.74
CA LYS A 222 1.24 5.63 -2.00
C LYS A 222 -0.27 5.56 -1.77
N ILE A 223 -1.06 4.83 -2.55
CA ILE A 223 -2.50 4.71 -2.26
C ILE A 223 -2.78 4.02 -0.93
N PHE A 224 -1.83 3.27 -0.36
CA PHE A 224 -1.94 2.69 0.98
C PHE A 224 -1.97 3.75 2.09
N VAL A 225 -1.62 5.01 1.83
CA VAL A 225 -1.89 6.12 2.74
C VAL A 225 -3.40 6.24 3.02
N GLY A 226 -4.26 5.87 2.06
CA GLY A 226 -5.70 5.72 2.27
C GLY A 226 -6.11 4.53 3.15
N ALA A 227 -5.17 3.72 3.63
CA ALA A 227 -5.43 2.61 4.54
C ALA A 227 -4.99 2.87 5.99
N ILE A 228 -4.41 4.03 6.30
CA ILE A 228 -3.98 4.37 7.66
C ILE A 228 -4.80 5.54 8.23
N PRO A 229 -4.99 5.61 9.57
CA PRO A 229 -5.75 6.68 10.21
C PRO A 229 -5.01 8.02 10.11
N GLN A 230 -5.73 9.12 10.35
CA GLN A 230 -5.17 10.46 10.24
C GLN A 230 -4.00 10.71 11.20
N SER A 231 -4.00 10.10 12.38
CA SER A 231 -2.87 10.16 13.32
C SER A 231 -1.56 9.70 12.67
N ASP A 232 -1.59 8.54 12.02
CA ASP A 232 -0.44 7.94 11.37
C ASP A 232 -0.05 8.71 10.10
N ARG A 233 -1.04 9.20 9.33
CA ARG A 233 -0.78 10.13 8.19
C ARG A 233 -0.03 11.38 8.66
N SER A 234 -0.43 11.94 9.80
CA SER A 234 0.22 13.14 10.36
C SER A 234 1.66 12.86 10.80
N LEU A 235 1.91 11.72 11.44
CA LEU A 235 3.27 11.28 11.79
C LEU A 235 4.14 11.10 10.53
N MET A 236 3.62 10.44 9.52
CA MET A 236 4.30 10.23 8.24
C MET A 236 4.65 11.54 7.55
N HIS A 237 3.69 12.47 7.44
CA HIS A 237 3.91 13.77 6.79
C HIS A 237 4.88 14.67 7.55
N GLY A 238 5.03 14.48 8.86
CA GLY A 238 6.02 15.17 9.70
C GLY A 238 7.40 14.50 9.70
N SER A 239 7.55 13.33 9.09
CA SER A 239 8.80 12.57 9.07
C SER A 239 9.78 13.10 8.03
N LEU A 240 11.08 13.12 8.37
CA LEU A 240 12.16 13.35 7.41
C LEU A 240 12.30 12.18 6.41
N SER A 241 11.80 11.00 6.78
CA SER A 241 11.77 9.77 5.95
C SER A 241 10.39 9.57 5.31
N PHE A 242 9.72 10.65 4.91
CA PHE A 242 8.37 10.60 4.33
C PHE A 242 8.25 9.64 3.13
N PRO A 243 9.16 9.63 2.13
CA PRO A 243 9.10 8.68 1.02
C PRO A 243 9.28 7.21 1.44
N GLU A 244 10.15 6.97 2.42
CA GLU A 244 10.42 5.64 2.96
C GLU A 244 9.22 5.13 3.77
N CYS A 245 8.60 5.99 4.57
CA CYS A 245 7.36 5.65 5.28
C CYS A 245 6.25 5.22 4.30
N ILE A 246 6.11 5.92 3.17
CA ILE A 246 5.13 5.56 2.12
C ILE A 246 5.41 4.15 1.58
N ALA A 247 6.68 3.87 1.24
CA ALA A 247 7.07 2.59 0.66
C ALA A 247 6.89 1.40 1.63
N GLU A 248 6.87 1.65 2.94
CA GLU A 248 6.74 0.62 3.96
C GLU A 248 5.31 0.32 4.38
N ILE A 249 4.32 1.19 4.09
CA ILE A 249 2.93 0.93 4.47
C ILE A 249 2.42 -0.39 3.85
N PRO A 250 2.67 -0.72 2.56
CA PRO A 250 2.22 -1.98 1.98
C PRO A 250 2.72 -3.25 2.66
N LEU A 251 3.80 -3.17 3.48
CA LEU A 251 4.26 -4.30 4.31
C LEU A 251 3.21 -4.78 5.34
N CYS A 252 2.14 -4.01 5.56
CA CYS A 252 1.06 -4.39 6.47
C CYS A 252 0.32 -5.67 6.05
N THR A 253 0.48 -6.13 4.82
CA THR A 253 -0.19 -7.32 4.28
C THR A 253 0.66 -7.99 3.21
N ASP A 254 0.58 -9.32 3.15
CA ASP A 254 1.17 -10.15 2.10
C ASP A 254 0.17 -10.52 1.00
N LYS A 255 -1.04 -9.92 1.01
CA LYS A 255 -2.16 -10.27 0.12
C LYS A 255 -2.26 -9.41 -1.14
N ILE A 256 -1.35 -8.48 -1.38
CA ILE A 256 -1.30 -7.69 -2.61
C ILE A 256 -0.87 -8.61 -3.75
N ARG A 257 -1.76 -8.82 -4.74
CA ARG A 257 -1.53 -9.75 -5.85
C ARG A 257 -1.36 -9.07 -7.19
N LEU A 258 -1.96 -7.90 -7.34
CA LEU A 258 -1.97 -7.18 -8.62
C LEU A 258 -2.04 -5.67 -8.36
N SER A 259 -1.28 -4.91 -9.12
CA SER A 259 -1.43 -3.46 -9.28
C SER A 259 -1.87 -3.18 -10.70
N LEU A 260 -3.04 -2.57 -10.86
CA LEU A 260 -3.58 -2.11 -12.14
C LEU A 260 -3.56 -0.58 -12.16
N LEU A 261 -2.46 -0.01 -12.66
CA LEU A 261 -2.25 1.43 -12.75
C LEU A 261 -2.94 1.97 -14.01
N ASP A 262 -3.99 2.76 -13.79
CA ASP A 262 -4.73 3.42 -14.87
C ASP A 262 -3.97 4.67 -15.34
N ALA A 263 -3.25 4.55 -16.43
CA ALA A 263 -2.53 5.61 -17.12
C ALA A 263 -3.24 6.02 -18.42
N ARG A 264 -4.55 5.79 -18.55
CA ARG A 264 -5.31 6.30 -19.71
C ARG A 264 -5.32 7.83 -19.71
N GLN A 265 -5.43 8.42 -18.51
CA GLN A 265 -5.17 9.82 -18.23
C GLN A 265 -4.31 9.95 -16.98
N GLY A 266 -3.72 11.14 -16.77
CA GLY A 266 -2.90 11.38 -15.59
C GLY A 266 -2.53 12.83 -15.42
N PHE A 267 -1.75 13.13 -14.37
CA PHE A 267 -1.14 14.46 -14.18
C PHE A 267 0.38 14.35 -14.19
N ASN A 268 1.03 15.01 -15.16
CA ASN A 268 2.49 15.03 -15.24
C ASN A 268 3.12 16.18 -14.41
N SER A 269 2.30 17.06 -13.84
CA SER A 269 2.69 18.07 -12.87
C SER A 269 1.46 18.54 -12.08
N GLY A 270 1.65 19.08 -10.86
CA GLY A 270 0.59 19.65 -10.03
C GLY A 270 -0.10 18.65 -9.10
N GLY A 271 -0.40 17.44 -9.51
CA GLY A 271 -1.15 16.43 -8.73
C GLY A 271 -1.04 16.48 -7.18
N PRO A 272 -1.87 15.73 -6.45
CA PRO A 272 -2.69 14.60 -6.93
C PRO A 272 -4.11 14.98 -7.38
N ASP A 273 -4.70 16.08 -6.87
CA ASP A 273 -6.13 16.39 -7.05
C ASP A 273 -6.42 17.17 -8.35
N SER A 274 -5.43 17.88 -8.83
CA SER A 274 -5.50 18.66 -10.08
C SER A 274 -4.08 18.90 -10.59
N GLY A 275 -3.94 19.10 -11.90
CA GLY A 275 -2.63 19.32 -12.48
C GLY A 275 -2.67 19.46 -13.99
N ASN A 276 -1.51 19.41 -14.62
CA ASN A 276 -1.43 19.38 -16.08
C ASN A 276 -1.85 18.00 -16.57
N LEU A 277 -3.01 17.94 -17.20
CA LEU A 277 -3.63 16.71 -17.69
C LEU A 277 -2.86 16.17 -18.89
N ILE A 278 -2.58 14.88 -18.87
CA ILE A 278 -2.03 14.09 -19.98
C ILE A 278 -2.95 12.91 -20.26
N SER A 279 -2.91 12.41 -21.51
CA SER A 279 -3.75 11.28 -21.95
C SER A 279 -2.91 10.23 -22.70
N PRO A 280 -2.06 9.46 -22.01
CA PRO A 280 -1.24 8.43 -22.64
C PRO A 280 -2.08 7.32 -23.28
N GLY A 281 -3.26 7.03 -22.72
CA GLY A 281 -4.15 5.97 -23.18
C GLY A 281 -3.66 4.57 -22.82
N ILE A 282 -2.86 4.43 -21.76
CA ILE A 282 -2.15 3.19 -21.39
C ILE A 282 -2.73 2.63 -20.10
N VAL A 283 -2.89 1.30 -20.03
CA VAL A 283 -3.11 0.53 -18.82
C VAL A 283 -1.82 -0.21 -18.48
N ILE A 284 -1.38 -0.14 -17.22
CA ILE A 284 -0.18 -0.82 -16.72
C ILE A 284 -0.62 -1.84 -15.68
N ALA A 285 -0.15 -3.10 -15.80
CA ALA A 285 -0.40 -4.12 -14.79
C ALA A 285 0.88 -4.84 -14.38
N SER A 286 0.99 -5.17 -13.09
CA SER A 286 2.08 -6.00 -12.54
C SER A 286 1.62 -6.73 -11.28
N LYS A 287 2.14 -7.94 -11.05
CA LYS A 287 2.02 -8.65 -9.76
C LYS A 287 2.97 -8.07 -8.71
N ASP A 288 3.95 -7.28 -9.13
CA ASP A 288 4.88 -6.57 -8.26
C ASP A 288 4.49 -5.07 -8.19
N LEU A 289 4.09 -4.64 -7.00
CA LEU A 289 3.63 -3.27 -6.74
C LEU A 289 4.70 -2.21 -7.05
N VAL A 290 5.97 -2.50 -6.72
CA VAL A 290 7.09 -1.59 -6.93
C VAL A 290 7.44 -1.51 -8.40
N ALA A 291 7.39 -2.63 -9.12
CA ALA A 291 7.61 -2.69 -10.57
C ALA A 291 6.54 -1.89 -11.35
N ALA A 292 5.26 -1.97 -10.91
CA ALA A 292 4.20 -1.15 -11.48
C ALA A 292 4.48 0.35 -11.31
N ASP A 293 4.87 0.78 -10.11
CA ASP A 293 5.19 2.18 -9.81
C ASP A 293 6.46 2.64 -10.57
N ALA A 294 7.48 1.78 -10.69
CA ALA A 294 8.68 2.08 -11.49
C ALA A 294 8.34 2.29 -12.97
N ALA A 295 7.49 1.44 -13.56
CA ALA A 295 7.04 1.59 -14.94
C ALA A 295 6.16 2.85 -15.13
N GLY A 296 5.28 3.16 -14.17
CA GLY A 296 4.50 4.40 -14.15
C GLY A 296 5.38 5.65 -14.09
N LEU A 297 6.41 5.65 -13.25
CA LEU A 297 7.38 6.75 -13.16
C LEU A 297 8.20 6.87 -14.44
N ALA A 298 8.62 5.76 -15.06
CA ALA A 298 9.29 5.74 -16.35
C ALA A 298 8.41 6.36 -17.45
N LEU A 299 7.12 6.03 -17.47
CA LEU A 299 6.16 6.62 -18.41
C LEU A 299 6.02 8.13 -18.19
N LEU A 300 5.89 8.61 -16.95
CA LEU A 300 5.85 10.05 -16.64
C LEU A 300 7.10 10.77 -17.13
N LYS A 301 8.29 10.18 -16.93
CA LYS A 301 9.56 10.75 -17.40
C LYS A 301 9.66 10.79 -18.92
N THR A 302 9.18 9.76 -19.61
CA THR A 302 9.15 9.70 -21.08
C THR A 302 8.24 10.79 -21.68
N ILE A 303 7.08 11.04 -21.05
CA ILE A 303 6.15 12.08 -21.50
C ILE A 303 6.68 13.49 -21.15
N GLY A 304 7.52 13.60 -20.12
CA GLY A 304 7.96 14.83 -19.50
C GLY A 304 7.14 15.16 -18.25
N THR A 305 7.82 15.44 -17.16
CA THR A 305 7.24 15.70 -15.85
C THR A 305 7.97 16.80 -15.09
N THR A 306 7.78 16.92 -13.80
CA THR A 306 8.42 17.94 -12.97
C THR A 306 9.95 17.84 -12.99
N PRO A 307 10.69 18.96 -12.90
CA PRO A 307 12.15 18.93 -12.92
C PRO A 307 12.78 17.98 -11.90
N GLY A 308 12.21 17.91 -10.68
CA GLY A 308 12.70 17.02 -9.63
C GLY A 308 12.63 15.54 -10.03
N LEU A 309 11.55 15.11 -10.67
CA LEU A 309 11.42 13.75 -11.18
C LEU A 309 12.31 13.51 -12.41
N MET A 310 12.48 14.51 -13.28
CA MET A 310 13.31 14.37 -14.49
C MET A 310 14.78 14.12 -14.19
N ILE A 311 15.35 14.79 -13.19
CA ILE A 311 16.78 14.67 -12.84
C ILE A 311 17.14 13.42 -12.05
N THR A 312 16.16 12.80 -11.37
CA THR A 312 16.36 11.59 -10.57
C THR A 312 16.05 10.36 -11.41
N SER A 313 16.94 9.36 -11.46
CA SER A 313 16.61 8.09 -12.14
C SER A 313 15.46 7.39 -11.42
N VAL A 314 14.72 6.51 -12.12
CA VAL A 314 13.61 5.75 -11.54
C VAL A 314 14.07 5.01 -10.29
N TRP A 315 15.17 4.29 -10.36
CA TRP A 315 15.71 3.46 -9.28
C TRP A 315 16.26 4.26 -8.09
N ASN A 316 16.66 5.52 -8.31
CA ASN A 316 17.16 6.41 -7.26
C ASN A 316 16.07 7.26 -6.62
N HIS A 317 14.82 7.20 -7.10
CA HIS A 317 13.71 7.84 -6.40
C HIS A 317 13.49 7.16 -5.05
N GLN A 318 13.49 7.94 -3.95
CA GLN A 318 13.52 7.40 -2.58
C GLN A 318 12.40 6.37 -2.30
N THR A 319 11.17 6.63 -2.77
CA THR A 319 10.05 5.69 -2.61
C THR A 319 10.29 4.39 -3.38
N ILE A 320 10.80 4.45 -4.64
CA ILE A 320 11.12 3.26 -5.42
C ILE A 320 12.26 2.50 -4.77
N LYS A 321 13.35 3.18 -4.45
CA LYS A 321 14.53 2.57 -3.80
C LYS A 321 14.12 1.83 -2.52
N ARG A 322 13.36 2.49 -1.64
CA ARG A 322 12.89 1.86 -0.41
C ARG A 322 11.91 0.73 -0.66
N GLY A 323 11.03 0.87 -1.65
CA GLY A 323 10.12 -0.20 -2.08
C GLY A 323 10.88 -1.45 -2.54
N VAL A 324 11.93 -1.28 -3.33
CA VAL A 324 12.83 -2.40 -3.73
C VAL A 324 13.43 -3.06 -2.48
N GLU A 325 14.02 -2.28 -1.57
CA GLU A 325 14.67 -2.83 -0.36
C GLU A 325 13.70 -3.59 0.55
N SER A 326 12.42 -3.17 0.62
CA SER A 326 11.47 -3.66 1.62
C SER A 326 10.39 -4.61 1.08
N LEU A 327 9.95 -4.43 -0.16
CA LEU A 327 8.85 -5.18 -0.77
C LEU A 327 9.31 -6.12 -1.87
N SER A 328 10.31 -5.73 -2.66
CA SER A 328 10.71 -6.44 -3.89
C SER A 328 12.23 -6.51 -4.02
N PRO A 329 12.96 -7.16 -3.09
CA PRO A 329 14.42 -7.09 -3.01
C PRO A 329 15.16 -7.70 -4.21
N SER A 330 14.49 -8.51 -5.04
CA SER A 330 15.01 -9.04 -6.31
C SER A 330 14.77 -8.14 -7.51
N LEU A 331 14.00 -7.05 -7.35
CA LEU A 331 13.67 -6.14 -8.45
C LEU A 331 14.84 -5.20 -8.77
N SER A 332 15.20 -5.15 -10.05
CA SER A 332 16.24 -4.27 -10.60
C SER A 332 15.95 -3.98 -12.07
N SER A 333 16.79 -3.15 -12.70
CA SER A 333 16.74 -2.93 -14.15
C SER A 333 16.96 -4.22 -14.98
N GLU A 334 17.65 -5.21 -14.42
CA GLU A 334 17.97 -6.48 -15.08
C GLU A 334 16.86 -7.51 -14.93
N THR A 335 16.12 -7.45 -13.81
CA THR A 335 15.05 -8.42 -13.48
C THR A 335 13.66 -7.91 -13.82
N LEU A 336 13.51 -6.64 -14.22
CA LEU A 336 12.25 -6.08 -14.69
C LEU A 336 12.09 -6.29 -16.20
N THR A 337 11.01 -6.92 -16.61
CA THR A 337 10.67 -7.14 -18.01
C THR A 337 9.37 -6.42 -18.39
N LEU A 338 9.42 -5.53 -19.39
CA LEU A 338 8.24 -4.90 -19.95
C LEU A 338 7.66 -5.73 -21.09
N LEU A 339 6.38 -6.08 -20.96
CA LEU A 339 5.52 -6.64 -22.00
C LEU A 339 4.62 -5.53 -22.54
N SER A 340 4.45 -5.40 -23.84
CA SER A 340 3.66 -4.28 -24.36
C SER A 340 2.83 -4.64 -25.58
N GLU A 341 1.69 -3.95 -25.73
CA GLU A 341 0.85 -3.99 -26.91
C GLU A 341 0.31 -2.60 -27.22
N GLY A 342 0.42 -2.19 -28.49
CA GLY A 342 -0.07 -0.88 -28.96
C GLY A 342 0.75 0.33 -28.48
N ILE A 343 1.99 0.14 -28.02
CA ILE A 343 2.87 1.20 -27.52
C ILE A 343 3.99 1.49 -28.53
N ASP A 344 3.92 2.62 -29.21
CA ASP A 344 4.87 2.99 -30.26
C ASP A 344 6.25 3.37 -29.69
N ASN A 345 6.30 3.96 -28.49
CA ASN A 345 7.52 4.48 -27.85
C ASN A 345 8.01 3.62 -26.67
N ILE A 346 7.79 2.32 -26.72
CA ILE A 346 8.16 1.40 -25.62
C ILE A 346 9.67 1.45 -25.28
N ASP A 347 10.52 1.65 -26.28
CA ASP A 347 11.97 1.70 -26.07
C ASP A 347 12.41 2.96 -25.31
N GLU A 348 11.69 4.07 -25.43
CA GLU A 348 11.92 5.28 -24.63
C GLU A 348 11.55 5.03 -23.16
N ILE A 349 10.47 4.28 -22.91
CA ILE A 349 10.07 3.90 -21.55
C ILE A 349 11.10 2.94 -20.94
N LYS A 350 11.57 1.93 -21.71
CA LYS A 350 12.65 1.03 -21.27
C LYS A 350 13.93 1.77 -20.93
N ALA A 351 14.29 2.79 -21.70
CA ALA A 351 15.48 3.61 -21.46
C ALA A 351 15.42 4.37 -20.12
N GLN A 352 14.24 4.65 -19.57
CA GLN A 352 14.10 5.25 -18.25
C GLN A 352 14.31 4.23 -17.10
N LEU A 353 14.22 2.94 -17.41
CA LEU A 353 14.37 1.82 -16.48
C LEU A 353 15.76 1.15 -16.52
N SER A 354 16.58 1.53 -17.47
CA SER A 354 17.96 1.04 -17.64
C SER A 354 18.96 1.73 -16.70
#